data_c4f2f6f9480e7999a2255fda86966656
#
_entry.id   c4f2f6f9480e7999a2255fda86966656
#
_cell.length_a   1.000
_cell.length_b   1.000
_cell.length_c   1.000
_cell.angle_alpha   90.00
_cell.angle_beta   90.00
_cell.angle_gamma   90.00
#
_symmetry.space_group_name_H-M   'P 1'
#
loop_
_entity.id
_entity.type
_entity.pdbx_description
1 polymer ?
#
loop_
_entity_poly.entity_id
_entity_poly.type
_entity_poly.pdbx_seq_one_letter_code
_entity_poly.pdbx_strand_id
1 'polypeptide(L)'
;MDLNHIYGETLARQRKLRLFKDGKMKYQIIDGEMYPPTVKDTQAEMIYPPQVPEHLRFAVGQEVFGLVPGLMMYATIWLREHNRVCDVLKQEHPEWGDEQLFQTSRLILI
;
A
#
# COMPACT_ATOMS: atom_id res chain seq x y z
N MET A 1 -6.01 14.08 -8.18
CA MET A 1 -6.16 12.98 -7.21
C MET A 1 -4.78 12.57 -6.72
N ASP A 2 -4.56 12.60 -5.43
CA ASP A 2 -3.21 12.36 -4.86
C ASP A 2 -3.04 10.96 -4.26
N LEU A 3 -4.07 10.13 -4.30
CA LEU A 3 -4.03 8.73 -3.86
C LEU A 3 -3.58 8.56 -2.40
N ASN A 4 -4.00 9.47 -1.52
CA ASN A 4 -3.69 9.34 -0.10
C ASN A 4 -4.23 8.04 0.52
N HIS A 5 -5.19 7.42 -0.14
CA HIS A 5 -5.78 6.16 0.33
C HIS A 5 -4.79 4.99 0.30
N ILE A 6 -3.69 5.10 -0.45
CA ILE A 6 -2.62 4.10 -0.39
C ILE A 6 -1.31 4.67 0.14
N TYR A 7 -1.01 5.94 -0.14
CA TYR A 7 0.28 6.52 0.26
C TYR A 7 0.27 7.17 1.63
N GLY A 8 -0.92 7.49 2.16
CA GLY A 8 -1.03 8.19 3.43
C GLY A 8 -0.92 9.69 3.30
N GLU A 9 -1.41 10.41 4.31
CA GLU A 9 -1.42 11.87 4.32
C GLU A 9 -0.15 12.46 4.91
N THR A 10 0.62 11.68 5.68
CA THR A 10 1.85 12.12 6.30
C THR A 10 3.00 11.23 5.89
N LEU A 11 4.21 11.79 5.95
CA LEU A 11 5.42 11.03 5.65
C LEU A 11 5.62 9.88 6.63
N ALA A 12 5.30 10.11 7.91
CA ALA A 12 5.44 9.06 8.92
C ALA A 12 4.55 7.85 8.60
N ARG A 13 3.30 8.11 8.20
CA ARG A 13 2.39 7.02 7.84
C ARG A 13 2.83 6.32 6.55
N GLN A 14 3.27 7.10 5.56
CA GLN A 14 3.78 6.55 4.31
C GLN A 14 4.94 5.58 4.57
N ARG A 15 5.86 5.94 5.45
CA ARG A 15 7.01 5.09 5.78
C ARG A 15 6.59 3.78 6.43
N LYS A 16 5.52 3.78 7.21
CA LYS A 16 5.00 2.54 7.80
C LYS A 16 4.44 1.59 6.74
N LEU A 17 3.98 2.13 5.62
CA LEU A 17 3.34 1.36 4.57
C LEU A 17 4.27 0.96 3.43
N ARG A 18 5.47 1.53 3.35
CA ARG A 18 6.43 1.19 2.31
C ARG A 18 7.19 -0.08 2.63
N LEU A 19 7.42 -0.90 1.61
CA LEU A 19 8.25 -2.10 1.75
C LEU A 19 9.74 -1.77 1.85
N PHE A 20 10.15 -0.64 1.28
CA PHE A 20 11.56 -0.22 1.16
C PHE A 20 12.39 -1.21 0.35
N LYS A 21 11.77 -1.83 -0.63
CA LYS A 21 12.43 -2.71 -1.59
C LYS A 21 11.80 -2.53 -2.95
N ASP A 22 12.60 -2.21 -3.96
CA ASP A 22 12.17 -2.04 -5.35
C ASP A 22 11.04 -1.02 -5.52
N GLY A 23 10.93 -0.07 -4.60
CA GLY A 23 9.93 1.00 -4.65
C GLY A 23 8.52 0.58 -4.27
N LYS A 24 8.33 -0.65 -3.86
CA LYS A 24 6.99 -1.18 -3.60
C LYS A 24 6.42 -0.76 -2.25
N MET A 25 5.10 -0.78 -2.16
CA MET A 25 4.38 -0.69 -0.90
C MET A 25 4.32 -2.07 -0.25
N LYS A 26 4.22 -2.11 1.09
CA LYS A 26 4.07 -3.38 1.79
C LYS A 26 2.82 -4.11 1.35
N TYR A 27 2.90 -5.42 1.30
CA TYR A 27 1.78 -6.27 0.91
C TYR A 27 1.90 -7.64 1.57
N GLN A 28 0.82 -8.41 1.49
CA GLN A 28 0.84 -9.82 1.88
C GLN A 28 0.18 -10.64 0.78
N ILE A 29 0.52 -11.92 0.73
CA ILE A 29 -0.07 -12.84 -0.25
C ILE A 29 -1.02 -13.77 0.49
N ILE A 30 -2.28 -13.79 0.04
CA ILE A 30 -3.31 -14.68 0.56
C ILE A 30 -3.89 -15.44 -0.63
N ASP A 31 -3.81 -16.77 -0.58
CA ASP A 31 -4.29 -17.63 -1.66
C ASP A 31 -3.73 -17.24 -3.05
N GLY A 32 -2.46 -16.83 -3.08
CA GLY A 32 -1.79 -16.47 -4.32
C GLY A 32 -2.05 -15.06 -4.83
N GLU A 33 -2.85 -14.25 -4.11
CA GLU A 33 -3.17 -12.89 -4.52
C GLU A 33 -2.62 -11.87 -3.54
N MET A 34 -2.30 -10.67 -4.06
CA MET A 34 -1.73 -9.57 -3.28
C MET A 34 -2.82 -8.78 -2.56
N TYR A 35 -2.62 -8.59 -1.25
CA TYR A 35 -3.50 -7.78 -0.40
C TYR A 35 -2.66 -6.81 0.43
N PRO A 36 -3.28 -5.73 0.97
CA PRO A 36 -2.55 -4.84 1.88
C PRO A 36 -2.05 -5.59 3.11
N PRO A 37 -0.97 -5.10 3.76
CA PRO A 37 -0.50 -5.70 5.00
C PRO A 37 -1.48 -5.42 6.14
N THR A 38 -1.29 -6.11 7.27
CA THR A 38 -2.16 -5.90 8.43
C THR A 38 -1.66 -4.73 9.28
N VAL A 39 -2.56 -4.22 10.14
CA VAL A 39 -2.21 -3.19 11.13
C VAL A 39 -1.11 -3.69 12.05
N LYS A 40 -1.16 -4.95 12.43
CA LYS A 40 -0.16 -5.56 13.32
C LYS A 40 1.25 -5.48 12.72
N ASP A 41 1.37 -5.76 11.42
CA ASP A 41 2.67 -5.77 10.75
C ASP A 41 3.23 -4.37 10.51
N THR A 42 2.35 -3.40 10.22
CA THR A 42 2.78 -2.06 9.83
C THR A 42 2.80 -1.07 10.97
N GLN A 43 2.02 -1.32 12.02
CA GLN A 43 1.76 -0.34 13.10
C GLN A 43 1.09 0.92 12.59
N ALA A 44 0.49 0.88 11.39
CA ALA A 44 -0.29 1.99 10.84
C ALA A 44 -1.72 1.88 11.36
N GLU A 45 -2.16 2.90 12.07
CA GLU A 45 -3.48 2.86 12.72
C GLU A 45 -4.60 2.84 11.69
N MET A 46 -5.63 2.03 11.98
CA MET A 46 -6.82 1.92 11.15
C MET A 46 -8.06 1.86 12.05
N ILE A 47 -9.19 2.34 11.53
CA ILE A 47 -10.48 2.27 12.22
C ILE A 47 -11.27 1.11 11.64
N TYR A 48 -11.56 0.12 12.48
CA TYR A 48 -12.35 -1.04 12.09
C TYR A 48 -13.47 -1.28 13.09
N PRO A 49 -14.61 -1.87 12.64
CA PRO A 49 -15.63 -2.35 13.59
C PRO A 49 -15.01 -3.37 14.55
N PRO A 50 -15.47 -3.41 15.83
CA PRO A 50 -14.85 -4.31 16.82
C PRO A 50 -14.90 -5.79 16.47
N GLN A 51 -15.87 -6.20 15.66
CA GLN A 51 -16.05 -7.60 15.30
C GLN A 51 -15.07 -8.10 14.24
N VAL A 52 -14.29 -7.21 13.61
CA VAL A 52 -13.34 -7.62 12.56
C VAL A 52 -12.15 -8.32 13.20
N PRO A 53 -11.81 -9.56 12.78
CA PRO A 53 -10.62 -10.25 13.30
C PRO A 53 -9.34 -9.51 12.96
N GLU A 54 -8.34 -9.63 13.83
CA GLU A 54 -7.06 -8.93 13.65
C GLU A 54 -6.39 -9.26 12.33
N HIS A 55 -6.44 -10.51 11.89
CA HIS A 55 -5.78 -10.93 10.64
C HIS A 55 -6.43 -10.36 9.38
N LEU A 56 -7.64 -9.82 9.50
CA LEU A 56 -8.34 -9.16 8.39
C LEU A 56 -8.31 -7.64 8.48
N ARG A 57 -7.61 -7.08 9.45
CA ARG A 57 -7.48 -5.63 9.59
C ARG A 57 -6.32 -5.13 8.73
N PHE A 58 -6.61 -4.92 7.47
CA PHE A 58 -5.61 -4.45 6.52
C PHE A 58 -5.26 -2.99 6.77
N ALA A 59 -4.01 -2.60 6.50
CA ALA A 59 -3.53 -1.24 6.68
C ALA A 59 -3.31 -0.58 5.32
N VAL A 60 -3.93 0.58 5.13
CA VAL A 60 -3.79 1.39 3.92
C VAL A 60 -3.55 2.85 4.30
N GLY A 61 -3.50 3.74 3.31
CA GLY A 61 -3.13 5.13 3.54
C GLY A 61 -4.07 5.93 4.43
N GLN A 62 -5.36 5.60 4.46
CA GLN A 62 -6.34 6.32 5.29
C GLN A 62 -7.03 5.37 6.26
N GLU A 63 -7.05 5.78 7.53
CA GLU A 63 -7.57 4.93 8.61
C GLU A 63 -9.06 4.63 8.49
N VAL A 64 -9.85 5.54 7.91
CA VAL A 64 -11.30 5.37 7.80
C VAL A 64 -11.70 4.30 6.78
N PHE A 65 -10.78 3.88 5.93
CA PHE A 65 -11.07 2.85 4.92
C PHE A 65 -11.44 1.51 5.55
N GLY A 66 -11.06 1.29 6.79
CA GLY A 66 -11.45 0.07 7.50
C GLY A 66 -12.94 -0.03 7.81
N LEU A 67 -13.67 1.08 7.75
CA LEU A 67 -15.10 1.10 8.04
C LEU A 67 -15.97 0.67 6.86
N VAL A 68 -15.46 0.76 5.63
CA VAL A 68 -16.22 0.48 4.41
C VAL A 68 -15.47 -0.51 3.54
N PRO A 69 -15.96 -1.76 3.39
CA PRO A 69 -15.24 -2.77 2.60
C PRO A 69 -14.97 -2.37 1.16
N GLY A 70 -15.87 -1.63 0.53
CA GLY A 70 -15.67 -1.15 -0.85
C GLY A 70 -14.47 -0.23 -1.00
N LEU A 71 -14.21 0.60 0.00
CA LEU A 71 -13.03 1.48 -0.03
C LEU A 71 -11.75 0.67 0.13
N MET A 72 -11.77 -0.39 0.94
CA MET A 72 -10.61 -1.26 1.10
C MET A 72 -10.29 -2.00 -0.21
N MET A 73 -11.31 -2.46 -0.93
CA MET A 73 -11.12 -3.08 -2.25
C MET A 73 -10.50 -2.09 -3.24
N TYR A 74 -10.98 -0.85 -3.23
CA TYR A 74 -10.44 0.22 -4.09
C TYR A 74 -8.96 0.47 -3.79
N ALA A 75 -8.61 0.56 -2.51
CA ALA A 75 -7.22 0.75 -2.10
C ALA A 75 -6.36 -0.46 -2.50
N THR A 76 -6.90 -1.67 -2.41
CA THR A 76 -6.17 -2.88 -2.81
C THR A 76 -5.84 -2.87 -4.30
N ILE A 77 -6.76 -2.42 -5.15
CA ILE A 77 -6.54 -2.32 -6.59
C ILE A 77 -5.38 -1.37 -6.88
N TRP A 78 -5.36 -0.21 -6.24
CA TRP A 78 -4.29 0.77 -6.44
C TRP A 78 -2.95 0.31 -5.85
N LEU A 79 -2.98 -0.43 -4.74
CA LEU A 79 -1.77 -1.05 -4.20
C LEU A 79 -1.14 -2.00 -5.21
N ARG A 80 -1.95 -2.86 -5.81
CA ARG A 80 -1.49 -3.80 -6.84
C ARG A 80 -0.92 -3.07 -8.04
N GLU A 81 -1.58 -2.00 -8.47
CA GLU A 81 -1.12 -1.19 -9.59
C GLU A 81 0.20 -0.50 -9.30
N HIS A 82 0.36 0.08 -8.10
CA HIS A 82 1.63 0.69 -7.71
C HIS A 82 2.76 -0.34 -7.79
N ASN A 83 2.56 -1.52 -7.22
CA ASN A 83 3.59 -2.55 -7.21
C ASN A 83 3.87 -3.10 -8.60
N ARG A 84 2.84 -3.20 -9.46
CA ARG A 84 3.01 -3.60 -10.86
C ARG A 84 3.86 -2.59 -11.63
N VAL A 85 3.59 -1.30 -11.45
CA VAL A 85 4.37 -0.24 -12.10
C VAL A 85 5.83 -0.28 -11.62
N CYS A 86 6.05 -0.53 -10.33
CA CYS A 86 7.39 -0.70 -9.80
C CYS A 86 8.14 -1.84 -10.48
N ASP A 87 7.47 -2.97 -10.69
CA ASP A 87 8.09 -4.11 -11.38
C ASP A 87 8.48 -3.76 -12.83
N VAL A 88 7.59 -3.08 -13.56
CA VAL A 88 7.87 -2.66 -14.93
C VAL A 88 9.05 -1.70 -14.98
N LEU A 89 9.08 -0.71 -14.10
CA LEU A 89 10.18 0.25 -14.05
C LEU A 89 11.50 -0.41 -13.66
N LYS A 90 11.47 -1.38 -12.76
CA LYS A 90 12.67 -2.12 -12.37
C LYS A 90 13.25 -2.90 -13.55
N GLN A 91 12.40 -3.48 -14.38
CA GLN A 91 12.86 -4.18 -15.59
C GLN A 91 13.49 -3.23 -16.61
N GLU A 92 12.91 -2.05 -16.77
CA GLU A 92 13.42 -1.05 -17.72
C GLU A 92 14.65 -0.29 -17.20
N HIS A 93 14.72 -0.10 -15.87
CA HIS A 93 15.78 0.67 -15.21
C HIS A 93 16.34 -0.11 -14.03
N PRO A 94 17.09 -1.21 -14.27
CA PRO A 94 17.61 -2.03 -13.17
C PRO A 94 18.53 -1.28 -12.21
N GLU A 95 19.11 -0.16 -12.66
CA GLU A 95 20.01 0.66 -11.85
C GLU A 95 19.30 1.58 -10.86
N TRP A 96 17.97 1.72 -10.97
CA TRP A 96 17.22 2.60 -10.06
C TRP A 96 17.08 1.96 -8.69
N GLY A 97 17.28 2.76 -7.64
CA GLY A 97 17.09 2.31 -6.27
C GLY A 97 15.64 2.39 -5.81
N ASP A 98 15.40 1.93 -4.58
CA ASP A 98 14.06 1.89 -4.00
C ASP A 98 13.35 3.24 -4.02
N GLU A 99 14.03 4.31 -3.58
CA GLU A 99 13.41 5.63 -3.50
C GLU A 99 13.00 6.16 -4.86
N GLN A 100 13.86 6.01 -5.87
CA GLN A 100 13.54 6.48 -7.21
C GLN A 100 12.38 5.70 -7.82
N LEU A 101 12.35 4.40 -7.63
CA LEU A 101 11.24 3.56 -8.10
C LEU A 101 9.94 3.95 -7.42
N PHE A 102 9.97 4.17 -6.10
CA PHE A 102 8.78 4.55 -5.35
C PHE A 102 8.21 5.89 -5.82
N GLN A 103 9.05 6.91 -5.89
CA GLN A 103 8.60 8.25 -6.26
C GLN A 103 8.11 8.32 -7.71
N THR A 104 8.80 7.64 -8.62
CA THR A 104 8.40 7.61 -10.02
C THR A 104 7.07 6.90 -10.20
N SER A 105 6.89 5.74 -9.56
CA SER A 105 5.62 5.01 -9.60
C SER A 105 4.48 5.83 -9.04
N ARG A 106 4.71 6.52 -7.92
CA ARG A 106 3.72 7.39 -7.32
C ARG A 106 3.28 8.49 -8.27
N LEU A 107 4.23 9.14 -8.94
CA LEU A 107 3.92 10.20 -9.90
C LEU A 107 3.14 9.69 -11.12
N ILE A 108 3.43 8.47 -11.56
CA ILE A 108 2.69 7.86 -12.67
C ILE A 108 1.24 7.60 -12.29
N LEU A 109 0.98 7.13 -11.06
CA LEU A 109 -0.37 6.82 -10.62
C LEU A 109 -1.19 8.06 -10.30
N ILE A 110 -0.55 9.13 -9.83
CA ILE A 110 -1.24 10.39 -9.56
C ILE A 110 -1.61 11.10 -10.89
#